data_cabfc0ac483d4e7444971b294b89e61b
#
_entry.id   cabfc0ac483d4e7444971b294b89e61b
#
_cell.length_a   1.000
_cell.length_b   1.000
_cell.length_c   1.000
_cell.angle_alpha   90.00
_cell.angle_beta   90.00
_cell.angle_gamma   90.00
#
_symmetry.space_group_name_H-M   'P 1'
#
loop_
_entity.id
_entity.type
_entity.pdbx_description
1 polymer ?
#
loop_
_entity_poly.entity_id
_entity_poly.type
_entity_poly.pdbx_seq_one_letter_code
_entity_poly.pdbx_strand_id
1 'polypeptide(L)'
;MDPSLSSDQGTLTVAYGATSVDSLLERGIRCTRQGCYTEGVTLFALARELLSPDQGHLANLLDTLIQCQASLLQAQQALQLASKGFVEVDALQQKQLNALEMLLPVHQEDTPGVPQPQAAARPLENSCRQQPLQSPQQSMTDPAIEQRPLPPRSAPRDGNALPALHFTCFGRFEVRRSGRPLTLCPSRCGQHILRYLVAHPAHNATNDTLMAILWPEDEQEVAQPKLHIAISALRRSLNEGITCAPGCGYIVCKNRVYHLNPAVAIRTDVEEFLQCYHAGRQVNEGRVALYERACHLYTGPFLPEDMYADWSLLQREQLSQTYLTMCGALASYYLDNTNYEDAAKWAKATLKENRCDEAAHRQLIQIYAAQGRRSEALQQYQRCERVLREELEVQPLPETVRLLQALLANELLPGNDIVKT
;
A
#
# COMPACT_ATOMS: atom_id res chain seq x y z
N MET A 1 -8.24 30.22 -46.92
CA MET A 1 -9.69 29.93 -46.96
C MET A 1 -9.83 28.47 -46.62
N ASP A 2 -10.13 28.24 -45.35
CA ASP A 2 -10.91 27.09 -44.91
C ASP A 2 -11.36 27.31 -43.48
N PRO A 3 -12.66 27.40 -43.20
CA PRO A 3 -13.18 27.59 -41.85
C PRO A 3 -13.86 26.31 -41.39
N SER A 4 -13.27 25.58 -40.45
CA SER A 4 -14.02 24.57 -39.71
C SER A 4 -13.25 24.06 -38.47
N LEU A 5 -13.23 24.85 -37.42
CA LEU A 5 -12.94 24.41 -36.07
C LEU A 5 -13.65 25.34 -35.06
N SER A 6 -14.98 25.28 -35.06
CA SER A 6 -15.78 25.91 -34.00
C SER A 6 -17.13 25.19 -33.87
N SER A 7 -17.21 24.11 -33.13
CA SER A 7 -18.51 23.56 -32.67
C SER A 7 -18.43 22.47 -31.60
N ASP A 8 -17.41 22.45 -30.72
CA ASP A 8 -17.40 21.48 -29.59
C ASP A 8 -17.43 22.09 -28.21
N GLN A 9 -17.44 23.41 -28.06
CA GLN A 9 -17.54 24.10 -26.77
C GLN A 9 -18.98 24.22 -26.25
N GLY A 10 -20.00 23.97 -27.06
CA GLY A 10 -21.41 24.11 -26.66
C GLY A 10 -22.05 22.90 -25.97
N THR A 11 -21.45 21.73 -26.06
CA THR A 11 -22.05 20.47 -25.61
C THR A 11 -21.69 20.09 -24.19
N LEU A 12 -20.61 20.62 -23.64
CA LEU A 12 -20.18 20.33 -22.25
C LEU A 12 -20.92 21.18 -21.20
N THR A 13 -21.38 22.37 -21.58
CA THR A 13 -22.10 23.28 -20.65
C THR A 13 -23.54 22.82 -20.35
N VAL A 14 -24.12 21.96 -21.15
CA VAL A 14 -25.51 21.48 -20.98
C VAL A 14 -25.62 20.31 -20.02
N ALA A 15 -24.53 19.58 -19.74
CA ALA A 15 -24.56 18.42 -18.86
C ALA A 15 -24.46 18.74 -17.35
N TYR A 16 -24.06 19.96 -16.97
CA TYR A 16 -23.80 20.34 -15.58
C TYR A 16 -24.56 21.60 -15.15
N GLY A 17 -25.87 21.70 -15.46
CA GLY A 17 -26.70 22.86 -15.15
C GLY A 17 -26.38 23.55 -13.83
N ALA A 18 -26.24 24.91 -13.88
CA ALA A 18 -26.17 25.88 -12.78
C ALA A 18 -25.47 25.41 -11.49
N THR A 19 -24.27 24.86 -11.59
CA THR A 19 -23.49 24.41 -10.44
C THR A 19 -22.59 25.55 -9.98
N SER A 20 -22.62 25.89 -8.68
CA SER A 20 -21.71 26.90 -8.10
C SER A 20 -20.26 26.40 -8.15
N VAL A 21 -19.29 27.34 -8.16
CA VAL A 21 -17.85 27.04 -8.10
C VAL A 21 -17.54 26.11 -6.94
N ASP A 22 -18.13 26.35 -5.77
CA ASP A 22 -17.94 25.52 -4.57
C ASP A 22 -18.37 24.06 -4.77
N SER A 23 -19.52 23.84 -5.42
CA SER A 23 -20.00 22.48 -5.71
C SER A 23 -19.09 21.73 -6.69
N LEU A 24 -18.52 22.43 -7.67
CA LEU A 24 -17.57 21.84 -8.61
C LEU A 24 -16.24 21.51 -7.90
N LEU A 25 -15.77 22.37 -7.00
CA LEU A 25 -14.58 22.14 -6.19
C LEU A 25 -14.75 20.92 -5.27
N GLU A 26 -15.87 20.85 -4.53
CA GLU A 26 -16.15 19.70 -3.65
C GLU A 26 -16.20 18.38 -4.42
N ARG A 27 -16.84 18.38 -5.59
CA ARG A 27 -16.91 17.18 -6.46
C ARG A 27 -15.53 16.82 -7.00
N GLY A 28 -14.76 17.80 -7.46
CA GLY A 28 -13.39 17.59 -7.95
C GLY A 28 -12.48 17.02 -6.87
N ILE A 29 -12.56 17.55 -5.64
CA ILE A 29 -11.84 17.02 -4.48
C ILE A 29 -12.25 15.58 -4.17
N ARG A 30 -13.54 15.27 -4.22
CA ARG A 30 -14.06 13.92 -4.00
C ARG A 30 -13.55 12.95 -5.05
N CYS A 31 -13.62 13.30 -6.33
CA CYS A 31 -13.07 12.50 -7.44
C CYS A 31 -11.57 12.24 -7.28
N THR A 32 -10.81 13.27 -6.88
CA THR A 32 -9.38 13.13 -6.61
C THR A 32 -9.09 12.15 -5.48
N ARG A 33 -9.83 12.24 -4.36
CA ARG A 33 -9.71 11.31 -3.21
C ARG A 33 -10.07 9.86 -3.58
N GLN A 34 -10.93 9.68 -4.58
CA GLN A 34 -11.34 8.37 -5.10
C GLN A 34 -10.42 7.85 -6.22
N GLY A 35 -9.37 8.58 -6.57
CA GLY A 35 -8.46 8.20 -7.65
C GLY A 35 -8.97 8.48 -9.07
N CYS A 36 -10.14 9.14 -9.22
CA CYS A 36 -10.74 9.50 -10.51
C CYS A 36 -10.15 10.82 -11.03
N TYR A 37 -8.86 10.83 -11.36
CA TYR A 37 -8.11 12.07 -11.67
C TYR A 37 -8.59 12.76 -12.95
N THR A 38 -9.03 12.02 -13.97
CA THR A 38 -9.58 12.59 -15.21
C THR A 38 -10.83 13.42 -14.99
N GLU A 39 -11.76 12.91 -14.18
CA GLU A 39 -12.96 13.67 -13.80
C GLU A 39 -12.61 14.85 -12.88
N GLY A 40 -11.66 14.65 -11.96
CA GLY A 40 -11.16 15.72 -11.09
C GLY A 40 -10.61 16.90 -11.89
N VAL A 41 -9.73 16.65 -12.88
CA VAL A 41 -9.19 17.68 -13.79
C VAL A 41 -10.32 18.44 -14.50
N THR A 42 -11.31 17.73 -15.05
CA THR A 42 -12.42 18.35 -15.78
C THR A 42 -13.26 19.26 -14.87
N LEU A 43 -13.54 18.82 -13.64
CA LEU A 43 -14.32 19.60 -12.68
C LEU A 43 -13.56 20.85 -12.20
N PHE A 44 -12.26 20.77 -11.98
CA PHE A 44 -11.44 21.92 -11.61
C PHE A 44 -11.27 22.90 -12.78
N ALA A 45 -11.17 22.42 -14.01
CA ALA A 45 -11.15 23.27 -15.20
C ALA A 45 -12.46 24.05 -15.38
N LEU A 46 -13.62 23.38 -15.18
CA LEU A 46 -14.92 24.03 -15.19
C LEU A 46 -15.05 25.06 -14.05
N ALA A 47 -14.60 24.74 -12.83
CA ALA A 47 -14.59 25.67 -11.71
C ALA A 47 -13.73 26.90 -12.04
N ARG A 48 -12.56 26.70 -12.70
CA ARG A 48 -11.64 27.74 -13.12
C ARG A 48 -12.27 28.72 -14.12
N GLU A 49 -13.06 28.22 -15.05
CA GLU A 49 -13.77 29.04 -16.05
C GLU A 49 -14.89 29.91 -15.45
N LEU A 50 -15.44 29.49 -14.31
CA LEU A 50 -16.53 30.21 -13.62
C LEU A 50 -16.03 31.27 -12.61
N LEU A 51 -14.71 31.37 -12.38
CA LEU A 51 -14.14 32.34 -11.47
C LEU A 51 -14.20 33.77 -12.07
N SER A 52 -14.54 34.74 -11.22
CA SER A 52 -14.49 36.15 -11.56
C SER A 52 -13.05 36.67 -11.59
N PRO A 53 -12.76 37.78 -12.35
CA PRO A 53 -11.43 38.37 -12.44
C PRO A 53 -10.80 38.75 -11.09
N ASP A 54 -11.62 39.07 -10.08
CA ASP A 54 -11.17 39.46 -8.75
C ASP A 54 -10.66 38.27 -7.91
N GLN A 55 -10.87 37.04 -8.35
CA GLN A 55 -10.47 35.80 -7.67
C GLN A 55 -9.14 35.21 -8.22
N GLY A 56 -8.23 36.04 -8.64
CA GLY A 56 -6.96 35.64 -9.29
C GLY A 56 -6.10 34.66 -8.46
N HIS A 57 -6.13 34.76 -7.12
CA HIS A 57 -5.41 33.82 -6.25
C HIS A 57 -5.99 32.40 -6.31
N LEU A 58 -7.30 32.29 -6.30
CA LEU A 58 -8.00 30.98 -6.41
C LEU A 58 -7.80 30.38 -7.80
N ALA A 59 -7.80 31.22 -8.83
CA ALA A 59 -7.51 30.80 -10.20
C ALA A 59 -6.11 30.17 -10.33
N ASN A 60 -5.08 30.81 -9.76
CA ASN A 60 -3.70 30.29 -9.78
C ASN A 60 -3.57 28.97 -9.01
N LEU A 61 -4.27 28.83 -7.89
CA LEU A 61 -4.31 27.56 -7.13
C LEU A 61 -4.96 26.45 -7.95
N LEU A 62 -6.06 26.72 -8.64
CA LEU A 62 -6.72 25.75 -9.52
C LEU A 62 -5.85 25.36 -10.72
N ASP A 63 -5.17 26.31 -11.36
CA ASP A 63 -4.22 26.02 -12.41
C ASP A 63 -3.08 25.10 -11.93
N THR A 64 -2.58 25.35 -10.73
CA THR A 64 -1.56 24.49 -10.09
C THR A 64 -2.10 23.09 -9.81
N LEU A 65 -3.33 22.97 -9.31
CA LEU A 65 -3.99 21.67 -9.06
C LEU A 65 -4.23 20.88 -10.34
N ILE A 66 -4.74 21.55 -11.39
CA ILE A 66 -4.96 20.93 -12.70
C ILE A 66 -3.64 20.37 -13.23
N GLN A 67 -2.56 21.14 -13.11
CA GLN A 67 -1.23 20.73 -13.57
C GLN A 67 -0.65 19.57 -12.74
N CYS A 68 -0.84 19.58 -11.42
CA CYS A 68 -0.46 18.46 -10.57
C CYS A 68 -1.23 17.18 -10.89
N GLN A 69 -2.53 17.27 -11.14
CA GLN A 69 -3.34 16.10 -11.52
C GLN A 69 -3.00 15.58 -12.91
N ALA A 70 -2.75 16.45 -13.88
CA ALA A 70 -2.28 16.05 -15.19
C ALA A 70 -0.93 15.31 -15.13
N SER A 71 -0.02 15.79 -14.29
CA SER A 71 1.27 15.13 -14.03
C SER A 71 1.11 13.78 -13.34
N LEU A 72 0.16 13.64 -12.41
CA LEU A 72 -0.20 12.37 -11.78
C LEU A 72 -0.78 11.37 -12.78
N LEU A 73 -1.64 11.82 -13.67
CA LEU A 73 -2.22 10.99 -14.72
C LEU A 73 -1.14 10.50 -15.70
N GLN A 74 -0.21 11.37 -16.09
CA GLN A 74 0.96 10.99 -16.88
C GLN A 74 1.87 10.02 -16.16
N ALA A 75 2.10 10.22 -14.84
CA ALA A 75 2.88 9.32 -14.02
C ALA A 75 2.20 7.95 -13.87
N GLN A 76 0.87 7.90 -13.72
CA GLN A 76 0.12 6.64 -13.72
C GLN A 76 0.20 5.91 -15.07
N GLN A 77 0.09 6.64 -16.17
CA GLN A 77 0.25 6.06 -17.52
C GLN A 77 1.69 5.58 -17.75
N ALA A 78 2.69 6.33 -17.30
CA ALA A 78 4.09 5.92 -17.34
C ALA A 78 4.38 4.72 -16.42
N LEU A 79 3.68 4.60 -15.29
CA LEU A 79 3.74 3.45 -14.39
C LEU A 79 3.14 2.18 -14.98
N GLN A 80 2.03 2.31 -15.72
CA GLN A 80 1.47 1.20 -16.51
C GLN A 80 2.43 0.74 -17.61
N LEU A 81 3.29 1.65 -18.08
CA LEU A 81 4.30 1.38 -19.13
C LEU A 81 5.66 0.96 -18.57
N ALA A 82 5.99 1.32 -17.34
CA ALA A 82 7.28 1.03 -16.72
C ALA A 82 7.12 0.76 -15.22
N SER A 83 7.24 -0.47 -14.79
CA SER A 83 7.12 -0.93 -13.38
C SER A 83 8.15 -0.34 -12.40
N LYS A 84 8.59 0.91 -12.57
CA LYS A 84 9.68 1.54 -11.80
C LYS A 84 9.35 2.80 -10.98
N GLY A 85 8.10 3.28 -10.90
CA GLY A 85 7.80 4.64 -10.42
C GLY A 85 6.95 4.81 -9.15
N PHE A 86 6.77 3.80 -8.28
CA PHE A 86 5.84 3.89 -7.14
C PHE A 86 6.16 4.99 -6.11
N VAL A 87 7.44 5.33 -5.91
CA VAL A 87 7.87 6.31 -4.88
C VAL A 87 7.57 7.77 -5.28
N GLU A 88 7.60 8.08 -6.58
CA GLU A 88 7.33 9.45 -7.06
C GLU A 88 5.82 9.78 -7.07
N VAL A 89 4.96 8.79 -7.32
CA VAL A 89 3.50 8.97 -7.29
C VAL A 89 3.00 9.30 -5.89
N ASP A 90 3.52 8.61 -4.88
CA ASP A 90 3.14 8.83 -3.48
C ASP A 90 3.51 10.24 -3.01
N ALA A 91 4.70 10.73 -3.39
CA ALA A 91 5.14 12.10 -3.07
C ALA A 91 4.32 13.19 -3.79
N LEU A 92 3.91 12.93 -5.04
CA LEU A 92 3.05 13.84 -5.80
C LEU A 92 1.61 13.82 -5.28
N GLN A 93 1.10 12.67 -4.90
CA GLN A 93 -0.22 12.50 -4.31
C GLN A 93 -0.32 13.23 -2.95
N GLN A 94 0.73 13.14 -2.13
CA GLN A 94 0.79 13.84 -0.84
C GLN A 94 0.84 15.36 -1.03
N LYS A 95 1.61 15.85 -2.00
CA LYS A 95 1.63 17.29 -2.35
C LYS A 95 0.25 17.78 -2.81
N GLN A 96 -0.47 16.97 -3.54
CA GLN A 96 -1.81 17.31 -4.02
C GLN A 96 -2.83 17.35 -2.90
N LEU A 97 -2.79 16.40 -1.97
CA LEU A 97 -3.65 16.39 -0.78
C LEU A 97 -3.43 17.64 0.06
N ASN A 98 -2.18 18.03 0.29
CA ASN A 98 -1.85 19.24 1.04
C ASN A 98 -2.34 20.53 0.33
N ALA A 99 -2.28 20.56 -1.01
CA ALA A 99 -2.81 21.69 -1.79
C ALA A 99 -4.34 21.76 -1.75
N LEU A 100 -5.02 20.61 -1.73
CA LEU A 100 -6.48 20.51 -1.60
C LEU A 100 -6.97 20.93 -0.21
N GLU A 101 -6.22 20.60 0.85
CA GLU A 101 -6.53 21.07 2.21
C GLU A 101 -6.45 22.58 2.35
N MET A 102 -5.56 23.25 1.58
CA MET A 102 -5.48 24.71 1.55
C MET A 102 -6.65 25.41 0.81
N LEU A 103 -7.40 24.67 0.00
CA LEU A 103 -8.57 25.18 -0.75
C LEU A 103 -9.89 25.06 0.01
N LEU A 104 -9.94 24.27 1.09
CA LEU A 104 -11.12 24.16 1.92
C LEU A 104 -11.23 25.39 2.81
N PRO A 105 -12.38 26.11 2.82
CA PRO A 105 -12.58 27.22 3.73
C PRO A 105 -12.51 26.71 5.17
N VAL A 106 -11.55 27.24 5.93
CA VAL A 106 -11.50 27.08 7.38
C VAL A 106 -12.67 27.87 7.95
N HIS A 107 -13.75 27.19 8.31
CA HIS A 107 -14.77 27.79 9.19
C HIS A 107 -14.09 27.98 10.55
N GLN A 108 -13.57 29.20 10.77
CA GLN A 108 -13.19 29.67 12.09
C GLN A 108 -14.51 29.87 12.88
N GLU A 109 -14.77 28.96 13.79
CA GLU A 109 -15.66 29.26 14.90
C GLU A 109 -14.92 30.25 15.83
N ASP A 110 -15.44 31.45 15.92
CA ASP A 110 -15.05 32.45 16.91
C ASP A 110 -15.32 31.93 18.32
N THR A 111 -14.26 31.63 19.05
CA THR A 111 -14.33 31.52 20.51
C THR A 111 -13.40 32.57 21.14
N PRO A 112 -13.90 33.38 22.11
CA PRO A 112 -13.13 34.46 22.70
C PRO A 112 -12.17 34.00 23.78
N GLY A 113 -10.97 34.44 23.67
CA GLY A 113 -10.08 34.88 24.72
C GLY A 113 -9.60 33.95 25.81
N VAL A 114 -8.35 33.44 25.70
CA VAL A 114 -7.48 33.15 26.84
C VAL A 114 -6.05 33.59 26.48
N PRO A 115 -5.32 34.29 27.41
CA PRO A 115 -4.09 34.96 27.06
C PRO A 115 -2.87 34.04 26.99
N GLN A 116 -1.96 34.39 26.07
CA GLN A 116 -0.65 33.75 25.88
C GLN A 116 0.32 34.09 27.02
N PRO A 117 1.22 33.22 27.41
CA PRO A 117 2.47 33.56 28.06
C PRO A 117 3.60 33.72 27.06
N GLN A 118 4.32 34.80 27.24
CA GLN A 118 5.41 35.30 26.43
C GLN A 118 6.63 34.38 26.36
N ALA A 119 7.28 34.50 25.21
CA ALA A 119 8.57 33.91 24.86
C ALA A 119 9.72 34.46 25.73
N ALA A 120 10.67 33.58 26.05
CA ALA A 120 12.04 33.96 26.36
C ALA A 120 13.00 33.05 25.57
N ALA A 121 13.57 33.68 24.55
CA ALA A 121 14.70 33.15 23.78
C ALA A 121 16.00 33.33 24.57
N ARG A 122 16.90 32.38 24.52
CA ARG A 122 18.34 32.59 24.55
C ARG A 122 19.07 31.42 23.86
N PRO A 123 20.05 31.73 23.00
CA PRO A 123 20.88 30.78 22.28
C PRO A 123 22.15 30.44 23.07
N LEU A 124 22.67 29.22 22.87
CA LEU A 124 24.05 28.89 23.23
C LEU A 124 24.76 28.24 22.04
N GLU A 125 25.85 28.90 21.72
CA GLU A 125 26.81 28.62 20.65
C GLU A 125 27.74 27.45 20.99
N ASN A 126 28.21 26.83 19.91
CA ASN A 126 29.57 26.34 19.64
C ASN A 126 30.28 25.34 20.57
N SER A 127 30.67 24.23 20.04
CA SER A 127 32.10 24.02 19.78
C SER A 127 32.42 22.79 18.95
N CYS A 128 33.04 23.01 17.80
CA CYS A 128 33.82 22.07 17.00
C CYS A 128 34.98 21.48 17.81
N ARG A 129 35.24 20.20 17.67
CA ARG A 129 36.60 19.65 17.61
C ARG A 129 36.66 18.41 16.71
N GLN A 130 37.29 18.64 15.59
CA GLN A 130 37.91 17.61 14.74
C GLN A 130 39.14 17.03 15.45
N GLN A 131 39.40 15.73 15.31
CA GLN A 131 40.75 15.20 15.09
C GLN A 131 40.70 13.77 14.49
N PRO A 132 41.81 13.29 13.84
CA PRO A 132 41.69 12.49 12.62
C PRO A 132 42.17 11.02 12.72
N LEU A 133 41.79 10.25 11.69
CA LEU A 133 42.46 9.11 11.05
C LEU A 133 43.65 8.41 11.75
N GLN A 134 43.50 7.13 11.99
CA GLN A 134 44.56 6.13 11.75
C GLN A 134 43.97 4.76 11.39
N SER A 135 44.30 4.28 10.20
CA SER A 135 44.18 2.88 9.78
C SER A 135 45.37 2.08 10.34
N PRO A 136 45.19 0.80 10.54
CA PRO A 136 46.11 -0.15 9.90
C PRO A 136 45.43 -1.36 9.25
N GLN A 137 45.96 -1.73 8.10
CA GLN A 137 45.75 -2.99 7.37
C GLN A 137 46.22 -4.19 8.18
N GLN A 138 45.50 -5.30 8.12
CA GLN A 138 46.07 -6.66 8.05
C GLN A 138 44.94 -7.69 7.74
N SER A 139 45.03 -8.24 6.59
CA SER A 139 45.06 -9.63 6.08
C SER A 139 44.13 -10.70 6.68
N MET A 140 43.31 -11.21 5.75
CA MET A 140 42.95 -12.61 5.45
C MET A 140 42.77 -13.60 6.60
N THR A 141 41.53 -14.08 6.73
CA THR A 141 41.14 -15.50 6.59
C THR A 141 39.64 -15.64 6.77
N ASP A 142 38.97 -16.32 5.81
CA ASP A 142 37.60 -16.80 5.93
C ASP A 142 37.43 -17.69 7.16
N PRO A 143 36.29 -17.56 7.86
CA PRO A 143 35.43 -18.73 8.03
C PRO A 143 33.92 -18.43 8.02
N ALA A 144 33.20 -19.35 7.41
CA ALA A 144 31.82 -19.75 7.66
C ALA A 144 30.86 -18.66 8.18
N ILE A 145 29.94 -18.23 7.31
CA ILE A 145 28.80 -17.37 7.67
C ILE A 145 27.84 -18.21 8.53
N GLU A 146 28.05 -18.19 9.82
CA GLU A 146 27.06 -18.52 10.83
C GLU A 146 26.00 -17.42 10.82
N GLN A 147 24.77 -17.81 10.53
CA GLN A 147 23.58 -16.95 10.59
C GLN A 147 23.40 -16.40 12.01
N ARG A 148 23.88 -15.18 12.24
CA ARG A 148 23.54 -14.45 13.47
C ARG A 148 22.17 -13.79 13.30
N PRO A 149 21.18 -14.09 14.13
CA PRO A 149 19.94 -13.31 14.21
C PRO A 149 20.27 -11.87 14.61
N LEU A 150 19.64 -10.90 13.96
CA LEU A 150 19.69 -9.49 14.35
C LEU A 150 19.40 -9.37 15.86
N PRO A 151 20.16 -8.56 16.60
CA PRO A 151 19.96 -8.44 18.05
C PRO A 151 18.57 -7.82 18.30
N PRO A 152 17.78 -8.40 19.21
CA PRO A 152 16.53 -7.80 19.63
C PRO A 152 16.85 -6.43 20.26
N ARG A 153 16.12 -5.39 19.82
CA ARG A 153 16.11 -4.10 20.56
C ARG A 153 15.92 -4.45 22.03
N SER A 154 16.90 -4.07 22.85
CA SER A 154 16.91 -4.32 24.26
C SER A 154 15.59 -3.87 24.89
N ALA A 155 14.82 -4.86 25.38
CA ALA A 155 13.62 -4.61 26.16
C ALA A 155 14.02 -3.87 27.44
N PRO A 156 13.24 -2.86 27.88
CA PRO A 156 13.42 -2.26 29.19
C PRO A 156 13.23 -3.35 30.27
N ARG A 157 14.20 -3.49 31.13
CA ARG A 157 14.16 -4.43 32.27
C ARG A 157 13.39 -3.81 33.43
N ASP A 158 12.19 -3.33 33.21
CA ASP A 158 11.30 -2.93 34.28
C ASP A 158 10.23 -4.00 34.45
N GLY A 159 10.11 -4.55 35.67
CA GLY A 159 9.25 -5.69 36.01
C GLY A 159 7.73 -5.46 35.83
N ASN A 160 7.33 -4.48 35.03
CA ASN A 160 5.94 -4.14 34.72
C ASN A 160 5.66 -4.00 33.22
N ALA A 161 6.60 -4.40 32.35
CA ALA A 161 6.42 -4.31 30.89
C ALA A 161 5.47 -5.40 30.40
N LEU A 162 4.41 -4.99 29.68
CA LEU A 162 3.50 -5.93 29.04
C LEU A 162 4.25 -6.77 27.98
N PRO A 163 3.95 -8.08 27.89
CA PRO A 163 4.53 -8.94 26.87
C PRO A 163 4.26 -8.45 25.45
N ALA A 164 5.22 -8.65 24.54
CA ALA A 164 5.08 -8.30 23.13
C ALA A 164 3.91 -9.02 22.47
N LEU A 165 3.22 -8.33 21.56
CA LEU A 165 2.20 -8.89 20.68
C LEU A 165 2.75 -9.06 19.27
N HIS A 166 2.42 -10.19 18.67
CA HIS A 166 2.67 -10.48 17.28
C HIS A 166 1.34 -10.75 16.55
N PHE A 167 1.10 -10.05 15.46
CA PHE A 167 -0.11 -10.15 14.67
C PHE A 167 0.22 -10.78 13.31
N THR A 168 -0.58 -11.75 12.93
CA THR A 168 -0.62 -12.29 11.56
C THR A 168 -1.80 -11.65 10.86
N CYS A 169 -1.55 -10.91 9.78
CA CYS A 169 -2.55 -10.16 9.03
C CYS A 169 -2.76 -10.73 7.62
N PHE A 170 -1.81 -11.51 7.11
CA PHE A 170 -1.95 -12.23 5.85
C PHE A 170 -2.69 -13.55 6.04
N GLY A 171 -3.78 -13.75 5.27
CA GLY A 171 -4.67 -14.85 5.51
C GLY A 171 -5.45 -14.68 6.81
N ARG A 172 -5.60 -15.76 7.59
CA ARG A 172 -6.37 -15.70 8.83
C ARG A 172 -5.71 -14.78 9.86
N PHE A 173 -6.50 -13.85 10.42
CA PHE A 173 -6.02 -12.95 11.47
C PHE A 173 -5.79 -13.70 12.78
N GLU A 174 -4.55 -13.70 13.26
CA GLU A 174 -4.15 -14.32 14.52
C GLU A 174 -3.35 -13.33 15.38
N VAL A 175 -3.47 -13.51 16.68
CA VAL A 175 -2.70 -12.76 17.69
C VAL A 175 -1.92 -13.72 18.54
N ARG A 176 -0.63 -13.47 18.70
CA ARG A 176 0.26 -14.23 19.59
C ARG A 176 0.88 -13.31 20.64
N ARG A 177 0.91 -13.78 21.86
CA ARG A 177 1.56 -13.13 22.99
C ARG A 177 2.71 -13.98 23.47
N SER A 178 3.94 -13.45 23.39
CA SER A 178 5.16 -14.21 23.73
C SER A 178 5.23 -15.58 23.00
N GLY A 179 4.85 -15.63 21.74
CA GLY A 179 4.85 -16.83 20.90
C GLY A 179 3.64 -17.78 21.11
N ARG A 180 2.79 -17.56 22.11
CA ARG A 180 1.59 -18.36 22.36
C ARG A 180 0.36 -17.73 21.70
N PRO A 181 -0.50 -18.51 21.00
CA PRO A 181 -1.72 -17.98 20.42
C PRO A 181 -2.64 -17.44 21.52
N LEU A 182 -3.27 -16.30 21.25
CA LEU A 182 -4.23 -15.67 22.15
C LEU A 182 -5.64 -15.87 21.59
N THR A 183 -6.55 -16.36 22.42
CA THR A 183 -7.95 -16.45 22.05
C THR A 183 -8.56 -15.07 22.03
N LEU A 184 -9.01 -14.62 20.84
CA LEU A 184 -9.67 -13.33 20.69
C LEU A 184 -11.06 -13.36 21.30
N CYS A 185 -11.53 -12.18 21.72
CA CYS A 185 -12.85 -12.02 22.29
C CYS A 185 -13.94 -12.46 21.27
N PRO A 186 -15.08 -13.00 21.75
CA PRO A 186 -16.19 -13.42 20.89
C PRO A 186 -16.89 -12.24 20.20
N SER A 187 -16.64 -11.00 20.62
CA SER A 187 -17.20 -9.80 20.02
C SER A 187 -16.63 -9.53 18.65
N ARG A 188 -17.44 -9.66 17.60
CA ARG A 188 -17.04 -9.31 16.23
C ARG A 188 -16.58 -7.87 16.12
N CYS A 189 -17.30 -6.92 16.75
CA CYS A 189 -16.92 -5.51 16.78
C CYS A 189 -15.56 -5.31 17.47
N GLY A 190 -15.30 -6.01 18.59
CA GLY A 190 -14.01 -5.94 19.27
C GLY A 190 -12.86 -6.45 18.39
N GLN A 191 -13.06 -7.54 17.66
CA GLN A 191 -12.07 -8.05 16.70
C GLN A 191 -11.85 -7.07 15.53
N HIS A 192 -12.92 -6.48 15.01
CA HIS A 192 -12.84 -5.48 13.93
C HIS A 192 -12.03 -4.25 14.39
N ILE A 193 -12.30 -3.72 15.61
CA ILE A 193 -11.51 -2.64 16.20
C ILE A 193 -10.03 -3.00 16.28
N LEU A 194 -9.71 -4.21 16.74
CA LEU A 194 -8.32 -4.65 16.85
C LEU A 194 -7.63 -4.67 15.49
N ARG A 195 -8.26 -5.27 14.46
CA ARG A 195 -7.72 -5.32 13.10
C ARG A 195 -7.52 -3.91 12.53
N TYR A 196 -8.47 -3.01 12.72
CA TYR A 196 -8.33 -1.62 12.32
C TYR A 196 -7.12 -0.94 12.99
N LEU A 197 -6.99 -1.08 14.32
CA LEU A 197 -5.87 -0.50 15.07
C LEU A 197 -4.51 -1.07 14.64
N VAL A 198 -4.46 -2.38 14.31
CA VAL A 198 -3.23 -3.04 13.83
C VAL A 198 -2.87 -2.57 12.42
N ALA A 199 -3.87 -2.43 11.56
CA ALA A 199 -3.69 -2.01 10.16
C ALA A 199 -3.29 -0.53 10.04
N HIS A 200 -3.77 0.31 10.95
CA HIS A 200 -3.51 1.75 10.90
C HIS A 200 -2.05 2.05 11.28
N PRO A 201 -1.30 2.85 10.48
CA PRO A 201 0.14 3.10 10.71
C PRO A 201 0.49 3.67 12.08
N ALA A 202 -0.39 4.50 12.64
CA ALA A 202 -0.21 5.07 13.98
C ALA A 202 -0.79 4.20 15.10
N HIS A 203 -1.35 3.03 14.79
CA HIS A 203 -2.01 2.11 15.72
C HIS A 203 -3.04 2.78 16.63
N ASN A 204 -3.78 3.75 16.08
CA ASN A 204 -4.78 4.51 16.82
C ASN A 204 -6.05 4.79 16.01
N ALA A 205 -7.11 5.16 16.71
CA ALA A 205 -8.37 5.62 16.12
C ALA A 205 -9.15 6.49 17.10
N THR A 206 -9.86 7.49 16.58
CA THR A 206 -10.79 8.28 17.39
C THR A 206 -12.07 7.49 17.69
N ASN A 207 -12.80 7.88 18.74
CA ASN A 207 -14.12 7.30 19.00
C ASN A 207 -15.02 7.42 17.78
N ASP A 208 -15.04 8.60 17.16
CA ASP A 208 -15.92 8.91 16.04
C ASP A 208 -15.59 8.07 14.81
N THR A 209 -14.29 7.90 14.52
CA THR A 209 -13.83 7.01 13.44
C THR A 209 -14.28 5.57 13.67
N LEU A 210 -14.13 5.04 14.89
CA LEU A 210 -14.53 3.67 15.20
C LEU A 210 -16.04 3.49 15.15
N MET A 211 -16.81 4.48 15.61
CA MET A 211 -18.28 4.44 15.51
C MET A 211 -18.74 4.50 14.06
N ALA A 212 -18.18 5.38 13.25
CA ALA A 212 -18.52 5.50 11.82
C ALA A 212 -18.20 4.21 11.02
N ILE A 213 -17.11 3.51 11.37
CA ILE A 213 -16.73 2.26 10.70
C ILE A 213 -17.66 1.10 11.12
N LEU A 214 -18.01 1.03 12.40
CA LEU A 214 -18.73 -0.13 12.95
C LEU A 214 -20.25 0.02 12.87
N TRP A 215 -20.75 1.22 12.99
CA TRP A 215 -22.19 1.53 13.04
C TRP A 215 -22.49 2.84 12.30
N PRO A 216 -22.31 2.86 10.96
CA PRO A 216 -22.47 4.08 10.15
C PRO A 216 -23.90 4.66 10.18
N GLU A 217 -24.90 3.81 10.45
CA GLU A 217 -26.31 4.19 10.50
C GLU A 217 -26.79 4.61 11.92
N ASP A 218 -25.96 4.38 12.95
CA ASP A 218 -26.35 4.70 14.33
C ASP A 218 -26.01 6.16 14.67
N GLU A 219 -26.91 6.80 15.41
CA GLU A 219 -26.59 8.08 16.06
C GLU A 219 -25.51 7.89 17.13
N GLN A 220 -24.73 8.94 17.37
CA GLN A 220 -23.58 8.90 18.30
C GLN A 220 -23.97 8.40 19.70
N GLU A 221 -25.16 8.80 20.19
CA GLU A 221 -25.66 8.41 21.52
C GLU A 221 -25.91 6.90 21.62
N VAL A 222 -26.26 6.24 20.51
CA VAL A 222 -26.50 4.80 20.42
C VAL A 222 -25.18 4.04 20.17
N ALA A 223 -24.31 4.56 19.33
CA ALA A 223 -23.06 3.93 18.95
C ALA A 223 -22.03 3.94 20.09
N GLN A 224 -21.97 5.01 20.90
CA GLN A 224 -20.96 5.16 21.96
C GLN A 224 -21.02 4.07 23.06
N PRO A 225 -22.19 3.68 23.61
CA PRO A 225 -22.27 2.54 24.53
C PRO A 225 -21.82 1.22 23.90
N LYS A 226 -22.19 0.98 22.62
CA LYS A 226 -21.77 -0.21 21.87
C LYS A 226 -20.25 -0.27 21.74
N LEU A 227 -19.60 0.86 21.43
CA LEU A 227 -18.14 0.98 21.35
C LEU A 227 -17.49 0.64 22.69
N HIS A 228 -17.99 1.18 23.79
CA HIS A 228 -17.45 0.91 25.12
C HIS A 228 -17.55 -0.57 25.50
N ILE A 229 -18.64 -1.24 25.15
CA ILE A 229 -18.81 -2.68 25.39
C ILE A 229 -17.80 -3.47 24.54
N ALA A 230 -17.66 -3.14 23.25
CA ALA A 230 -16.72 -3.81 22.35
C ALA A 230 -15.26 -3.65 22.83
N ILE A 231 -14.85 -2.43 23.20
CA ILE A 231 -13.54 -2.14 23.76
C ILE A 231 -13.30 -2.88 25.08
N SER A 232 -14.30 -2.94 25.96
CA SER A 232 -14.19 -3.64 27.24
C SER A 232 -13.99 -5.13 27.05
N ALA A 233 -14.73 -5.74 26.11
CA ALA A 233 -14.56 -7.14 25.75
C ALA A 233 -13.17 -7.42 25.17
N LEU A 234 -12.69 -6.53 24.26
CA LEU A 234 -11.38 -6.64 23.66
C LEU A 234 -10.25 -6.49 24.68
N ARG A 235 -10.33 -5.50 25.57
CA ARG A 235 -9.36 -5.33 26.68
C ARG A 235 -9.29 -6.56 27.56
N ARG A 236 -10.43 -7.13 27.93
CA ARG A 236 -10.49 -8.34 28.75
C ARG A 236 -9.75 -9.51 28.09
N SER A 237 -9.99 -9.72 26.79
CA SER A 237 -9.35 -10.78 26.05
C SER A 237 -7.83 -10.56 25.92
N LEU A 238 -7.40 -9.36 25.53
CA LEU A 238 -5.98 -9.05 25.37
C LEU A 238 -5.21 -9.08 26.71
N ASN A 239 -5.84 -8.70 27.82
CA ASN A 239 -5.22 -8.67 29.14
C ASN A 239 -5.41 -9.98 29.93
N GLU A 240 -6.02 -11.02 29.35
CA GLU A 240 -6.23 -12.29 30.02
C GLU A 240 -4.93 -12.86 30.61
N GLY A 241 -4.95 -13.22 31.88
CA GLY A 241 -3.78 -13.75 32.58
C GLY A 241 -2.67 -12.72 32.86
N ILE A 242 -2.93 -11.42 32.73
CA ILE A 242 -1.99 -10.34 33.05
C ILE A 242 -2.59 -9.46 34.13
N THR A 243 -1.81 -9.22 35.19
CA THR A 243 -2.14 -8.21 36.18
C THR A 243 -1.52 -6.88 35.76
N CYS A 244 -2.36 -5.94 35.32
CA CYS A 244 -1.91 -4.59 34.96
C CYS A 244 -2.70 -3.56 35.78
N ALA A 245 -2.05 -2.43 36.10
CA ALA A 245 -2.72 -1.30 36.71
C ALA A 245 -3.85 -0.76 35.85
N PRO A 246 -4.90 -0.13 36.39
CA PRO A 246 -5.94 0.51 35.62
C PRO A 246 -5.34 1.49 34.59
N GLY A 247 -5.69 1.33 33.31
CA GLY A 247 -5.19 2.17 32.21
C GLY A 247 -3.86 1.75 31.59
N CYS A 248 -3.20 0.68 32.07
CA CYS A 248 -1.91 0.20 31.57
C CYS A 248 -2.00 -1.05 30.68
N GLY A 249 -3.16 -1.41 30.17
CA GLY A 249 -3.36 -2.57 29.29
C GLY A 249 -2.85 -2.38 27.85
N TYR A 250 -3.12 -3.37 27.00
CA TYR A 250 -2.75 -3.33 25.58
C TYR A 250 -3.50 -2.27 24.77
N ILE A 251 -4.69 -1.87 25.21
CA ILE A 251 -5.46 -0.79 24.58
C ILE A 251 -5.64 0.33 25.61
N VAL A 252 -5.08 1.48 25.31
CA VAL A 252 -5.19 2.70 26.09
C VAL A 252 -6.09 3.71 25.40
N CYS A 253 -6.74 4.58 26.16
CA CYS A 253 -7.55 5.68 25.63
C CYS A 253 -7.02 6.99 26.23
N LYS A 254 -6.68 7.93 25.35
CA LYS A 254 -6.26 9.28 25.72
C LYS A 254 -6.97 10.28 24.80
N ASN A 255 -7.63 11.28 25.40
CA ASN A 255 -8.31 12.34 24.64
C ASN A 255 -9.30 11.78 23.57
N ARG A 256 -10.11 10.81 23.93
CA ARG A 256 -11.06 10.12 23.02
C ARG A 256 -10.40 9.38 21.84
N VAL A 257 -9.09 9.13 21.90
CA VAL A 257 -8.35 8.33 20.91
C VAL A 257 -7.94 7.03 21.56
N TYR A 258 -8.34 5.93 20.96
CA TYR A 258 -7.86 4.59 21.34
C TYR A 258 -6.55 4.29 20.64
N HIS A 259 -5.60 3.74 21.36
CA HIS A 259 -4.29 3.34 20.86
C HIS A 259 -3.99 1.89 21.27
N LEU A 260 -3.31 1.15 20.43
CA LEU A 260 -2.48 0.07 20.92
C LEU A 260 -1.37 0.70 21.76
N ASN A 261 -1.14 0.16 22.97
CA ASN A 261 -0.23 0.79 23.93
C ASN A 261 1.19 0.93 23.34
N PRO A 262 1.69 2.15 23.15
CA PRO A 262 3.00 2.39 22.52
C PRO A 262 4.19 1.88 23.35
N ALA A 263 3.98 1.58 24.65
CA ALA A 263 4.99 0.95 25.49
C ALA A 263 5.14 -0.56 25.22
N VAL A 264 4.25 -1.16 24.43
CA VAL A 264 4.29 -2.57 24.06
C VAL A 264 4.96 -2.74 22.72
N ALA A 265 5.87 -3.70 22.61
CA ALA A 265 6.43 -4.08 21.33
C ALA A 265 5.35 -4.81 20.49
N ILE A 266 4.96 -4.18 19.41
CA ILE A 266 4.02 -4.72 18.41
C ILE A 266 4.84 -5.12 17.20
N ARG A 267 4.53 -6.28 16.62
CA ARG A 267 5.12 -6.79 15.37
C ARG A 267 4.02 -7.36 14.52
N THR A 268 4.08 -7.10 13.22
CA THR A 268 3.16 -7.66 12.24
C THR A 268 3.94 -8.38 11.14
N ASP A 269 3.33 -9.39 10.54
CA ASP A 269 3.85 -10.05 9.35
C ASP A 269 3.93 -9.07 8.16
N VAL A 270 3.03 -8.08 8.10
CA VAL A 270 3.03 -7.00 7.09
C VAL A 270 4.29 -6.14 7.20
N GLU A 271 4.68 -5.73 8.42
CA GLU A 271 5.92 -4.96 8.61
C GLU A 271 7.16 -5.75 8.16
N GLU A 272 7.24 -7.03 8.52
CA GLU A 272 8.34 -7.90 8.12
C GLU A 272 8.37 -8.11 6.60
N PHE A 273 7.19 -8.32 5.97
CA PHE A 273 7.02 -8.43 4.53
C PHE A 273 7.54 -7.18 3.81
N LEU A 274 7.11 -5.99 4.23
CA LEU A 274 7.54 -4.73 3.64
C LEU A 274 9.03 -4.45 3.87
N GLN A 275 9.57 -4.77 5.05
CA GLN A 275 11.00 -4.66 5.34
C GLN A 275 11.83 -5.53 4.40
N CYS A 276 11.44 -6.79 4.19
CA CYS A 276 12.11 -7.69 3.25
C CYS A 276 12.03 -7.17 1.80
N TYR A 277 10.87 -6.66 1.38
CA TYR A 277 10.70 -6.05 0.06
C TYR A 277 11.60 -4.85 -0.15
N HIS A 278 11.58 -3.87 0.77
CA HIS A 278 12.40 -2.66 0.67
C HIS A 278 13.91 -2.98 0.73
N ALA A 279 14.32 -3.87 1.62
CA ALA A 279 15.71 -4.32 1.69
C ALA A 279 16.15 -5.00 0.39
N GLY A 280 15.31 -5.88 -0.18
CA GLY A 280 15.59 -6.58 -1.43
C GLY A 280 15.69 -5.64 -2.64
N ARG A 281 15.01 -4.47 -2.62
CA ARG A 281 15.18 -3.46 -3.68
C ARG A 281 16.52 -2.75 -3.65
N GLN A 282 17.15 -2.67 -2.48
CA GLN A 282 18.39 -1.92 -2.28
C GLN A 282 19.64 -2.77 -2.52
N VAL A 283 19.52 -4.09 -2.50
CA VAL A 283 20.66 -5.01 -2.63
C VAL A 283 20.53 -5.88 -3.89
N ASN A 284 21.64 -6.23 -4.50
CA ASN A 284 21.69 -7.21 -5.59
C ASN A 284 21.95 -8.62 -5.02
N GLU A 285 22.96 -8.76 -4.18
CA GLU A 285 23.21 -10.01 -3.47
C GLU A 285 22.24 -10.18 -2.31
N GLY A 286 21.61 -11.36 -2.21
CA GLY A 286 20.63 -11.67 -1.18
C GLY A 286 19.19 -11.21 -1.47
N ARG A 287 18.93 -10.52 -2.58
CA ARG A 287 17.57 -10.10 -2.99
C ARG A 287 16.61 -11.28 -3.03
N VAL A 288 17.05 -12.39 -3.61
CA VAL A 288 16.22 -13.59 -3.77
C VAL A 288 15.76 -14.13 -2.43
N ALA A 289 16.69 -14.29 -1.48
CA ALA A 289 16.35 -14.79 -0.14
C ALA A 289 15.38 -13.85 0.62
N LEU A 290 15.56 -12.52 0.45
CA LEU A 290 14.65 -11.54 1.04
C LEU A 290 13.24 -11.62 0.42
N TYR A 291 13.15 -11.73 -0.90
CA TYR A 291 11.87 -11.85 -1.59
C TYR A 291 11.20 -13.18 -1.28
N GLU A 292 11.92 -14.28 -1.23
CA GLU A 292 11.36 -15.56 -0.81
C GLU A 292 10.82 -15.50 0.62
N ARG A 293 11.58 -14.90 1.55
CA ARG A 293 11.12 -14.70 2.93
C ARG A 293 9.83 -13.89 2.97
N ALA A 294 9.77 -12.78 2.24
CA ALA A 294 8.55 -11.96 2.15
C ALA A 294 7.39 -12.75 1.57
N CYS A 295 7.58 -13.44 0.44
CA CYS A 295 6.54 -14.23 -0.20
C CYS A 295 6.03 -15.38 0.68
N HIS A 296 6.85 -15.95 1.55
CA HIS A 296 6.42 -16.97 2.52
C HIS A 296 5.55 -16.39 3.65
N LEU A 297 5.70 -15.10 3.97
CA LEU A 297 4.82 -14.43 4.93
C LEU A 297 3.42 -14.17 4.34
N TYR A 298 3.32 -13.98 3.02
CA TYR A 298 2.04 -13.74 2.34
C TYR A 298 1.26 -15.05 2.16
N THR A 299 0.57 -15.47 3.21
CA THR A 299 -0.20 -16.72 3.22
C THR A 299 -1.59 -16.59 2.57
N GLY A 300 -2.04 -15.37 2.30
CA GLY A 300 -3.32 -15.02 1.69
C GLY A 300 -3.56 -13.51 1.72
N PRO A 301 -4.74 -13.05 1.29
CA PRO A 301 -5.06 -11.63 1.27
C PRO A 301 -4.93 -10.98 2.65
N PHE A 302 -4.60 -9.69 2.67
CA PHE A 302 -4.56 -8.90 3.90
C PHE A 302 -5.95 -8.78 4.52
N LEU A 303 -6.10 -9.20 5.78
CA LEU A 303 -7.32 -9.13 6.60
C LEU A 303 -8.59 -9.61 5.85
N PRO A 304 -8.67 -10.87 5.44
CA PRO A 304 -9.81 -11.37 4.67
C PRO A 304 -11.13 -11.32 5.44
N GLU A 305 -11.09 -11.26 6.78
CA GLU A 305 -12.28 -11.09 7.61
C GLU A 305 -12.97 -9.73 7.40
N ASP A 306 -12.22 -8.73 6.92
CA ASP A 306 -12.71 -7.38 6.62
C ASP A 306 -12.64 -7.08 5.11
N MET A 307 -12.94 -8.09 4.26
CA MET A 307 -12.84 -8.02 2.79
C MET A 307 -13.59 -6.83 2.19
N TYR A 308 -14.75 -6.50 2.76
CA TYR A 308 -15.64 -5.46 2.27
C TYR A 308 -15.48 -4.12 3.00
N ALA A 309 -14.47 -3.99 3.87
CA ALA A 309 -14.22 -2.77 4.60
C ALA A 309 -13.36 -1.82 3.75
N ASP A 310 -13.90 -0.64 3.43
CA ASP A 310 -13.25 0.37 2.58
C ASP A 310 -11.87 0.78 3.11
N TRP A 311 -11.73 0.87 4.43
CA TRP A 311 -10.48 1.27 5.08
C TRP A 311 -9.31 0.31 4.82
N SER A 312 -9.58 -0.96 4.49
CA SER A 312 -8.54 -1.97 4.23
C SER A 312 -8.27 -2.22 2.74
N LEU A 313 -9.14 -1.71 1.85
CA LEU A 313 -9.11 -2.03 0.42
C LEU A 313 -7.80 -1.59 -0.24
N LEU A 314 -7.43 -0.33 -0.07
CA LEU A 314 -6.22 0.23 -0.69
C LEU A 314 -4.95 -0.49 -0.19
N GLN A 315 -4.85 -0.73 1.10
CA GLN A 315 -3.69 -1.42 1.68
C GLN A 315 -3.61 -2.87 1.20
N ARG A 316 -4.76 -3.56 1.09
CA ARG A 316 -4.82 -4.93 0.55
C ARG A 316 -4.32 -4.98 -0.89
N GLU A 317 -4.78 -4.05 -1.73
CA GLU A 317 -4.36 -3.95 -3.12
C GLU A 317 -2.85 -3.69 -3.24
N GLN A 318 -2.31 -2.74 -2.47
CA GLN A 318 -0.88 -2.41 -2.46
C GLN A 318 -0.02 -3.61 -2.02
N LEU A 319 -0.45 -4.35 -1.00
CA LEU A 319 0.27 -5.52 -0.51
C LEU A 319 0.21 -6.68 -1.52
N SER A 320 -0.96 -6.91 -2.15
CA SER A 320 -1.11 -7.88 -3.23
C SER A 320 -0.19 -7.55 -4.41
N GLN A 321 -0.17 -6.30 -4.85
CA GLN A 321 0.68 -5.84 -5.96
C GLN A 321 2.18 -5.97 -5.64
N THR A 322 2.56 -5.70 -4.38
CA THR A 322 3.93 -5.90 -3.90
C THR A 322 4.32 -7.38 -3.94
N TYR A 323 3.42 -8.27 -3.52
CA TYR A 323 3.61 -9.72 -3.58
C TYR A 323 3.79 -10.19 -5.03
N LEU A 324 2.91 -9.78 -5.94
CA LEU A 324 2.98 -10.12 -7.37
C LEU A 324 4.30 -9.67 -7.99
N THR A 325 4.76 -8.45 -7.65
CA THR A 325 6.05 -7.92 -8.11
C THR A 325 7.22 -8.81 -7.69
N MET A 326 7.23 -9.27 -6.43
CA MET A 326 8.29 -10.15 -5.94
C MET A 326 8.22 -11.54 -6.59
N CYS A 327 7.03 -12.12 -6.72
CA CYS A 327 6.84 -13.40 -7.39
C CYS A 327 7.33 -13.37 -8.85
N GLY A 328 6.98 -12.31 -9.60
CA GLY A 328 7.44 -12.12 -10.98
C GLY A 328 8.97 -12.01 -11.07
N ALA A 329 9.59 -11.25 -10.15
CA ALA A 329 11.04 -11.12 -10.08
C ALA A 329 11.75 -12.44 -9.72
N LEU A 330 11.19 -13.22 -8.79
CA LEU A 330 11.70 -14.55 -8.43
C LEU A 330 11.57 -15.53 -9.60
N ALA A 331 10.43 -15.54 -10.29
CA ALA A 331 10.20 -16.40 -11.44
C ALA A 331 11.21 -16.10 -12.56
N SER A 332 11.47 -14.82 -12.87
CA SER A 332 12.49 -14.41 -13.84
C SER A 332 13.88 -14.83 -13.42
N TYR A 333 14.27 -14.55 -12.16
CA TYR A 333 15.57 -14.93 -11.65
C TYR A 333 15.84 -16.43 -11.77
N TYR A 334 14.88 -17.26 -11.36
CA TYR A 334 15.04 -18.72 -11.43
C TYR A 334 15.01 -19.25 -12.86
N LEU A 335 14.25 -18.62 -13.75
CA LEU A 335 14.24 -18.94 -15.18
C LEU A 335 15.61 -18.64 -15.81
N ASP A 336 16.19 -17.47 -15.54
CA ASP A 336 17.52 -17.07 -16.03
C ASP A 336 18.64 -18.00 -15.53
N ASN A 337 18.48 -18.58 -14.33
CA ASN A 337 19.39 -19.53 -13.73
C ASN A 337 19.03 -21.00 -14.04
N THR A 338 18.16 -21.24 -15.02
CA THR A 338 17.74 -22.59 -15.47
C THR A 338 17.10 -23.47 -14.38
N ASN A 339 16.71 -22.89 -13.24
CA ASN A 339 15.96 -23.55 -12.19
C ASN A 339 14.46 -23.48 -12.50
N TYR A 340 14.02 -24.33 -13.43
CA TYR A 340 12.65 -24.30 -13.95
C TYR A 340 11.59 -24.69 -12.91
N GLU A 341 11.93 -25.45 -11.89
CA GLU A 341 11.01 -25.86 -10.84
C GLU A 341 10.59 -24.66 -9.99
N ASP A 342 11.57 -23.95 -9.44
CA ASP A 342 11.29 -22.76 -8.64
C ASP A 342 10.72 -21.62 -9.49
N ALA A 343 11.18 -21.43 -10.74
CA ALA A 343 10.59 -20.49 -11.67
C ALA A 343 9.08 -20.75 -11.87
N ALA A 344 8.70 -22.02 -12.13
CA ALA A 344 7.30 -22.40 -12.30
C ALA A 344 6.49 -22.25 -11.01
N LYS A 345 7.08 -22.51 -9.84
CA LYS A 345 6.46 -22.30 -8.54
C LYS A 345 6.01 -20.84 -8.38
N TRP A 346 6.89 -19.89 -8.63
CA TRP A 346 6.60 -18.48 -8.45
C TRP A 346 5.66 -17.91 -9.52
N ALA A 347 5.82 -18.29 -10.78
CA ALA A 347 4.88 -17.90 -11.82
C ALA A 347 3.45 -18.45 -11.57
N LYS A 348 3.31 -19.67 -11.04
CA LYS A 348 2.02 -20.21 -10.62
C LYS A 348 1.45 -19.50 -9.39
N ALA A 349 2.30 -19.06 -8.46
CA ALA A 349 1.89 -18.27 -7.30
C ALA A 349 1.29 -16.91 -7.76
N THR A 350 1.90 -16.26 -8.76
CA THR A 350 1.33 -15.08 -9.40
C THR A 350 -0.06 -15.34 -9.97
N LEU A 351 -0.21 -16.42 -10.77
CA LEU A 351 -1.50 -16.77 -11.40
C LEU A 351 -2.57 -17.25 -10.41
N LYS A 352 -2.20 -17.66 -9.22
CA LYS A 352 -3.15 -17.97 -8.15
C LYS A 352 -3.80 -16.71 -7.59
N GLU A 353 -3.02 -15.64 -7.46
CA GLU A 353 -3.49 -14.35 -6.96
C GLU A 353 -4.15 -13.51 -8.07
N ASN A 354 -3.52 -13.45 -9.23
CA ASN A 354 -4.02 -12.77 -10.41
C ASN A 354 -4.01 -13.69 -11.63
N ARG A 355 -5.16 -14.23 -11.99
CA ARG A 355 -5.33 -15.19 -13.11
C ARG A 355 -5.09 -14.58 -14.48
N CYS A 356 -5.25 -13.26 -14.59
CA CYS A 356 -5.08 -12.49 -15.82
C CYS A 356 -3.66 -11.95 -16.00
N ASP A 357 -2.70 -12.30 -15.13
CA ASP A 357 -1.33 -11.83 -15.25
C ASP A 357 -0.64 -12.47 -16.46
N GLU A 358 -0.61 -11.71 -17.55
CA GLU A 358 -0.10 -12.18 -18.83
C GLU A 358 1.42 -12.40 -18.81
N ALA A 359 2.16 -11.64 -17.98
CA ALA A 359 3.59 -11.83 -17.82
C ALA A 359 3.90 -13.19 -17.16
N ALA A 360 3.15 -13.57 -16.13
CA ALA A 360 3.28 -14.87 -15.49
C ALA A 360 2.89 -16.03 -16.44
N HIS A 361 1.88 -15.83 -17.27
CA HIS A 361 1.57 -16.79 -18.32
C HIS A 361 2.74 -16.96 -19.29
N ARG A 362 3.36 -15.86 -19.76
CA ARG A 362 4.54 -15.91 -20.64
C ARG A 362 5.71 -16.65 -19.99
N GLN A 363 6.00 -16.36 -18.71
CA GLN A 363 7.04 -17.06 -17.97
C GLN A 363 6.80 -18.58 -17.95
N LEU A 364 5.58 -19.05 -17.67
CA LEU A 364 5.27 -20.48 -17.69
C LEU A 364 5.41 -21.10 -19.08
N ILE A 365 5.01 -20.38 -20.14
CA ILE A 365 5.20 -20.83 -21.51
C ILE A 365 6.70 -21.02 -21.83
N GLN A 366 7.52 -20.05 -21.45
CA GLN A 366 8.99 -20.10 -21.63
C GLN A 366 9.61 -21.25 -20.82
N ILE A 367 9.18 -21.45 -19.58
CA ILE A 367 9.65 -22.55 -18.72
C ILE A 367 9.32 -23.90 -19.35
N TYR A 368 8.09 -24.12 -19.79
CA TYR A 368 7.69 -25.39 -20.42
C TYR A 368 8.41 -25.60 -21.76
N ALA A 369 8.60 -24.55 -22.55
CA ALA A 369 9.37 -24.60 -23.79
C ALA A 369 10.84 -24.99 -23.54
N ALA A 370 11.51 -24.36 -22.56
CA ALA A 370 12.87 -24.65 -22.19
C ALA A 370 13.06 -26.09 -21.65
N GLN A 371 12.02 -26.67 -21.07
CA GLN A 371 12.00 -28.08 -20.66
C GLN A 371 11.66 -29.05 -21.81
N GLY A 372 11.43 -28.57 -23.03
CA GLY A 372 10.98 -29.39 -24.16
C GLY A 372 9.51 -29.84 -24.08
N ARG A 373 8.75 -29.31 -23.14
CA ARG A 373 7.33 -29.65 -22.86
C ARG A 373 6.40 -28.81 -23.73
N ARG A 374 6.55 -28.89 -25.05
CA ARG A 374 5.86 -28.06 -26.03
C ARG A 374 4.33 -28.08 -25.90
N SER A 375 3.75 -29.26 -25.67
CA SER A 375 2.30 -29.41 -25.51
C SER A 375 1.76 -28.61 -24.33
N GLU A 376 2.48 -28.58 -23.22
CA GLU A 376 2.08 -27.86 -22.02
C GLU A 376 2.29 -26.33 -22.18
N ALA A 377 3.33 -25.93 -22.93
CA ALA A 377 3.51 -24.54 -23.31
C ALA A 377 2.33 -24.03 -24.16
N LEU A 378 1.88 -24.81 -25.15
CA LEU A 378 0.70 -24.49 -25.97
C LEU A 378 -0.60 -24.45 -25.14
N GLN A 379 -0.79 -25.39 -24.23
CA GLN A 379 -1.94 -25.37 -23.32
C GLN A 379 -1.94 -24.16 -22.40
N GLN A 380 -0.76 -23.71 -21.94
CA GLN A 380 -0.65 -22.51 -21.11
C GLN A 380 -0.99 -21.25 -21.88
N TYR A 381 -0.61 -21.15 -23.17
CA TYR A 381 -1.04 -20.07 -24.05
C TYR A 381 -2.57 -20.06 -24.22
N GLN A 382 -3.17 -21.20 -24.54
CA GLN A 382 -4.62 -21.31 -24.67
C GLN A 382 -5.37 -20.93 -23.41
N ARG A 383 -4.78 -21.26 -22.23
CA ARG A 383 -5.32 -20.85 -20.93
C ARG A 383 -5.25 -19.34 -20.76
N CYS A 384 -4.13 -18.72 -21.10
CA CYS A 384 -3.96 -17.27 -21.08
C CYS A 384 -4.99 -16.57 -21.94
N GLU A 385 -5.09 -16.95 -23.22
CA GLU A 385 -6.05 -16.39 -24.16
C GLU A 385 -7.50 -16.50 -23.68
N ARG A 386 -7.86 -17.66 -23.14
CA ARG A 386 -9.20 -17.90 -22.61
C ARG A 386 -9.52 -16.99 -21.42
N VAL A 387 -8.64 -16.93 -20.43
CA VAL A 387 -8.85 -16.14 -19.20
C VAL A 387 -8.93 -14.64 -19.55
N LEU A 388 -8.06 -14.12 -20.42
CA LEU A 388 -8.11 -12.73 -20.86
C LEU A 388 -9.41 -12.40 -21.59
N ARG A 389 -9.92 -13.32 -22.41
CA ARG A 389 -11.18 -13.14 -23.13
C ARG A 389 -12.39 -13.21 -22.18
N GLU A 390 -12.40 -14.15 -21.23
CA GLU A 390 -13.54 -14.37 -20.33
C GLU A 390 -13.63 -13.31 -19.23
N GLU A 391 -12.50 -12.86 -18.66
CA GLU A 391 -12.49 -11.97 -17.50
C GLU A 391 -12.28 -10.49 -17.87
N LEU A 392 -11.58 -10.19 -18.97
CA LEU A 392 -11.24 -8.82 -19.39
C LEU A 392 -11.76 -8.43 -20.77
N GLU A 393 -12.31 -9.38 -21.54
CA GLU A 393 -12.78 -9.19 -22.92
C GLU A 393 -11.69 -8.67 -23.89
N VAL A 394 -10.41 -8.98 -23.61
CA VAL A 394 -9.25 -8.53 -24.42
C VAL A 394 -8.53 -9.71 -25.09
N GLN A 395 -7.75 -9.38 -26.12
CA GLN A 395 -6.82 -10.32 -26.75
C GLN A 395 -5.46 -10.27 -26.08
N PRO A 396 -4.65 -11.37 -26.16
CA PRO A 396 -3.28 -11.37 -25.64
C PRO A 396 -2.43 -10.28 -26.28
N LEU A 397 -1.48 -9.74 -25.51
CA LEU A 397 -0.51 -8.75 -25.98
C LEU A 397 0.36 -9.30 -27.13
N PRO A 398 0.88 -8.41 -28.00
CA PRO A 398 1.74 -8.82 -29.11
C PRO A 398 2.95 -9.66 -28.71
N GLU A 399 3.52 -9.43 -27.52
CA GLU A 399 4.61 -10.22 -26.96
C GLU A 399 4.22 -11.68 -26.73
N THR A 400 3.01 -11.92 -26.22
CA THR A 400 2.50 -13.26 -25.94
C THR A 400 2.16 -13.99 -27.25
N VAL A 401 1.64 -13.26 -28.25
CA VAL A 401 1.38 -13.82 -29.57
C VAL A 401 2.68 -14.18 -30.28
N ARG A 402 3.73 -13.33 -30.19
CA ARG A 402 5.07 -13.64 -30.74
C ARG A 402 5.66 -14.90 -30.11
N LEU A 403 5.47 -15.07 -28.80
CA LEU A 403 5.91 -16.28 -28.11
C LEU A 403 5.23 -17.55 -28.63
N LEU A 404 3.93 -17.47 -28.95
CA LEU A 404 3.21 -18.59 -29.61
C LEU A 404 3.81 -18.89 -30.98
N GLN A 405 4.06 -17.87 -31.80
CA GLN A 405 4.64 -18.02 -33.13
C GLN A 405 6.02 -18.70 -33.08
N ALA A 406 6.88 -18.27 -32.17
CA ALA A 406 8.20 -18.87 -31.95
C ALA A 406 8.07 -20.34 -31.47
N LEU A 407 7.09 -20.65 -30.64
CA LEU A 407 6.77 -22.02 -30.22
C LEU A 407 6.32 -22.90 -31.39
N LEU A 408 5.51 -22.37 -32.28
CA LEU A 408 5.03 -23.09 -33.47
C LEU A 408 6.15 -23.31 -34.50
N ALA A 409 7.07 -22.34 -34.63
CA ALA A 409 8.25 -22.45 -35.48
C ALA A 409 9.37 -23.35 -34.90
N ASN A 410 9.22 -23.90 -33.69
CA ASN A 410 10.22 -24.67 -32.96
C ASN A 410 11.50 -23.86 -32.58
N GLU A 411 11.43 -22.55 -32.53
CA GLU A 411 12.55 -21.66 -32.22
C GLU A 411 12.88 -21.61 -30.71
N LEU A 412 11.96 -22.02 -29.84
CA LEU A 412 12.08 -21.99 -28.39
C LEU A 412 12.46 -23.35 -27.77
N LEU A 413 12.77 -24.36 -28.57
CA LEU A 413 13.13 -25.69 -28.05
C LEU A 413 14.64 -25.80 -27.77
N PRO A 414 15.06 -26.59 -26.73
CA PRO A 414 16.47 -26.81 -26.43
C PRO A 414 17.18 -27.42 -27.67
N GLY A 415 18.19 -26.72 -28.15
CA GLY A 415 18.95 -27.09 -29.34
C GLY A 415 18.95 -26.04 -30.47
N ASN A 416 18.06 -25.04 -30.40
CA ASN A 416 18.14 -23.87 -31.26
C ASN A 416 18.69 -22.69 -30.43
N ASP A 417 19.95 -22.34 -30.65
CA ASP A 417 20.60 -21.17 -30.07
C ASP A 417 19.81 -19.91 -30.51
N ILE A 418 18.99 -19.40 -29.60
CA ILE A 418 18.34 -18.11 -29.82
C ILE A 418 19.41 -17.05 -29.63
N VAL A 419 19.89 -16.52 -30.76
CA VAL A 419 20.71 -15.31 -30.81
C VAL A 419 20.00 -14.22 -30.03
N LYS A 420 20.58 -13.82 -28.89
CA LYS A 420 20.19 -12.64 -28.15
C LYS A 420 20.40 -11.43 -29.06
N THR A 421 19.34 -10.90 -29.64
CA THR A 421 19.31 -9.57 -30.26
C THR A 421 18.60 -8.60 -29.33
#